data_4f29c7089ef73fd40338d84aab16f588
#
_entry.id   4f29c7089ef73fd40338d84aab16f588
#
_cell.length_a   1.000
_cell.length_b   1.000
_cell.length_c   1.000
_cell.angle_alpha   90.00
_cell.angle_beta   90.00
_cell.angle_gamma   90.00
#
_symmetry.space_group_name_H-M   'P 1'
#
loop_
_entity.id
_entity.type
_entity.pdbx_description
1 polymer ?
#
loop_
_entity_poly.entity_id
_entity_poly.type
_entity_poly.pdbx_seq_one_letter_code
_entity_poly.pdbx_strand_id
1 'polypeptide(L)'
;MSLVRLLPAWLHAVADYAVGLSLIVVAVAAGGSTKAVAVGVVVGAVVLIVSMLTKYPLGVAKVLPFTVHSAGDYLAAALLVVSPFVLGFHNTATGLTAFYIVAGVAVLAVSLITNYQYNDKREWSPSRAVTA
;
A
#
# COMPACT_ATOMS: atom_id res chain seq x y z
N MET A 1 -5.53 1.07 -11.70
CA MET A 1 -4.74 1.14 -12.94
C MET A 1 -3.53 0.23 -12.82
N SER A 2 -3.49 -0.80 -13.61
CA SER A 2 -2.48 -1.84 -13.58
C SER A 2 -1.97 -2.12 -14.99
N LEU A 3 -0.70 -2.50 -15.12
CA LEU A 3 -0.13 -2.96 -16.40
C LEU A 3 -0.59 -4.39 -16.72
N VAL A 4 -0.64 -5.24 -15.69
CA VAL A 4 -1.07 -6.64 -15.78
C VAL A 4 -1.99 -6.95 -14.61
N ARG A 5 -2.99 -7.81 -14.80
CA ARG A 5 -4.02 -8.13 -13.81
C ARG A 5 -3.82 -9.54 -13.24
N LEU A 6 -2.65 -9.79 -12.66
CA LEU A 6 -2.28 -11.09 -12.13
C LEU A 6 -2.61 -11.26 -10.64
N LEU A 7 -2.48 -10.18 -9.85
CA LEU A 7 -2.65 -10.24 -8.41
C LEU A 7 -4.13 -10.06 -8.03
N PRO A 8 -4.75 -11.03 -7.33
CA PRO A 8 -6.12 -10.86 -6.87
C PRO A 8 -6.24 -9.82 -5.75
N ALA A 9 -7.42 -9.21 -5.62
CA ALA A 9 -7.67 -8.14 -4.66
C ALA A 9 -7.41 -8.54 -3.21
N TRP A 10 -7.70 -9.77 -2.80
CA TRP A 10 -7.47 -10.22 -1.43
C TRP A 10 -5.97 -10.28 -1.08
N LEU A 11 -5.13 -10.66 -2.04
CA LEU A 11 -3.69 -10.72 -1.84
C LEU A 11 -3.08 -9.31 -1.78
N HIS A 12 -3.59 -8.39 -2.60
CA HIS A 12 -3.25 -6.97 -2.51
C HIS A 12 -3.61 -6.42 -1.13
N ALA A 13 -4.80 -6.73 -0.63
CA ALA A 13 -5.25 -6.30 0.70
C ALA A 13 -4.32 -6.82 1.81
N VAL A 14 -3.89 -8.08 1.75
CA VAL A 14 -2.90 -8.62 2.69
C VAL A 14 -1.59 -7.84 2.62
N ALA A 15 -1.12 -7.52 1.41
CA ALA A 15 0.11 -6.74 1.21
C ALA A 15 -0.01 -5.35 1.81
N ASP A 16 -1.14 -4.67 1.66
CA ASP A 16 -1.37 -3.33 2.23
C ASP A 16 -1.28 -3.32 3.75
N TYR A 17 -1.96 -4.25 4.43
CA TYR A 17 -1.88 -4.37 5.88
C TYR A 17 -0.46 -4.71 6.35
N ALA A 18 0.23 -5.61 5.66
CA ALA A 18 1.61 -5.98 5.97
C ALA A 18 2.56 -4.79 5.80
N VAL A 19 2.46 -4.05 4.70
CA VAL A 19 3.30 -2.87 4.44
C VAL A 19 2.98 -1.76 5.43
N GLY A 20 1.72 -1.43 5.64
CA GLY A 20 1.31 -0.37 6.56
C GLY A 20 1.80 -0.64 7.99
N LEU A 21 1.61 -1.84 8.48
CA LEU A 21 2.08 -2.24 9.81
C LEU A 21 3.61 -2.23 9.89
N SER A 22 4.30 -2.76 8.87
CA SER A 22 5.76 -2.79 8.81
C SER A 22 6.37 -1.40 8.80
N LEU A 23 5.77 -0.45 8.07
CA LEU A 23 6.23 0.95 8.03
C LEU A 23 6.22 1.57 9.44
N ILE A 24 5.16 1.36 10.20
CA ILE A 24 5.06 1.89 11.57
C ILE A 24 6.06 1.20 12.50
N VAL A 25 6.06 -0.12 12.55
CA VAL A 25 6.87 -0.91 13.49
C VAL A 25 8.36 -0.71 13.23
N VAL A 26 8.80 -0.79 11.98
CA VAL A 26 10.22 -0.65 11.62
C VAL A 26 10.69 0.79 11.86
N ALA A 27 9.88 1.79 11.54
CA ALA A 27 10.24 3.20 11.78
C ALA A 27 10.42 3.48 13.26
N VAL A 28 9.49 3.04 14.12
CA VAL A 28 9.56 3.24 15.57
C VAL A 28 10.72 2.46 16.17
N ALA A 29 10.93 1.21 15.75
CA ALA A 29 12.02 0.37 16.25
C ALA A 29 13.41 0.90 15.86
N ALA A 30 13.56 1.44 14.66
CA ALA A 30 14.82 2.03 14.20
C ALA A 30 15.14 3.33 14.93
N GLY A 31 14.16 4.17 15.23
CA GLY A 31 14.33 5.44 15.92
C GLY A 31 15.24 6.41 15.15
N GLY A 32 15.98 7.21 15.89
CA GLY A 32 16.98 8.15 15.35
C GLY A 32 16.35 9.44 14.81
N SER A 33 16.31 9.62 13.50
CA SER A 33 15.79 10.83 12.87
C SER A 33 14.29 10.97 13.05
N THR A 34 13.84 12.07 13.66
CA THR A 34 12.42 12.39 13.82
C THR A 34 11.67 12.43 12.47
N LYS A 35 12.28 13.01 11.44
CA LYS A 35 11.69 13.09 10.10
C LYS A 35 11.53 11.70 9.48
N ALA A 36 12.57 10.86 9.61
CA ALA A 36 12.52 9.50 9.07
C ALA A 36 11.46 8.64 9.77
N VAL A 37 11.39 8.70 11.09
CA VAL A 37 10.36 7.99 11.87
C VAL A 37 8.96 8.49 11.51
N ALA A 38 8.78 9.81 11.41
CA ALA A 38 7.49 10.42 11.07
C ALA A 38 6.97 9.94 9.70
N VAL A 39 7.83 9.82 8.70
CA VAL A 39 7.42 9.29 7.38
C VAL A 39 6.84 7.89 7.50
N GLY A 40 7.52 6.99 8.17
CA GLY A 40 7.05 5.60 8.34
C GLY A 40 5.74 5.51 9.11
N VAL A 41 5.62 6.27 10.21
CA VAL A 41 4.41 6.27 11.04
C VAL A 41 3.23 6.88 10.28
N VAL A 42 3.42 8.02 9.63
CA VAL A 42 2.33 8.72 8.91
C VAL A 42 1.91 7.94 7.68
N VAL A 43 2.84 7.54 6.83
CA VAL A 43 2.50 6.79 5.60
C VAL A 43 1.90 5.43 5.98
N GLY A 44 2.47 4.74 6.95
CA GLY A 44 1.94 3.46 7.42
C GLY A 44 0.52 3.57 7.98
N ALA A 45 0.26 4.58 8.81
CA ALA A 45 -1.08 4.83 9.35
C ALA A 45 -2.09 5.15 8.25
N VAL A 46 -1.72 5.98 7.27
CA VAL A 46 -2.58 6.31 6.13
C VAL A 46 -2.87 5.06 5.30
N VAL A 47 -1.87 4.23 5.01
CA VAL A 47 -2.06 2.96 4.30
C VAL A 47 -3.04 2.07 5.04
N LEU A 48 -2.90 1.89 6.36
CA LEU A 48 -3.82 1.07 7.16
C LEU A 48 -5.25 1.62 7.14
N ILE A 49 -5.42 2.93 7.33
CA ILE A 49 -6.75 3.58 7.34
C ILE A 49 -7.41 3.44 5.96
N VAL A 50 -6.69 3.74 4.89
CA VAL A 50 -7.21 3.62 3.53
C VAL A 50 -7.58 2.18 3.21
N SER A 51 -6.76 1.21 3.64
CA SER A 51 -7.05 -0.23 3.48
C SER A 51 -8.35 -0.64 4.19
N MET A 52 -8.56 -0.16 5.41
CA MET A 52 -9.79 -0.44 6.16
C MET A 52 -11.04 0.18 5.50
N LEU A 53 -10.87 1.29 4.79
CA LEU A 53 -11.98 1.98 4.10
C LEU A 53 -12.25 1.44 2.69
N THR A 54 -11.36 0.64 2.12
CA THR A 54 -11.43 0.22 0.72
C THR A 54 -12.44 -0.91 0.50
N LYS A 55 -13.12 -0.84 -0.64
CA LYS A 55 -14.04 -1.88 -1.13
C LYS A 55 -13.25 -3.04 -1.75
N TYR A 56 -12.63 -3.84 -0.92
CA TYR A 56 -11.95 -5.07 -1.30
C TYR A 56 -12.09 -6.10 -0.16
N PRO A 57 -11.66 -7.38 -0.31
CA PRO A 57 -12.04 -8.45 0.62
C PRO A 57 -11.75 -8.18 2.10
N LEU A 58 -10.63 -7.54 2.42
CA LEU A 58 -10.23 -7.23 3.80
C LEU A 58 -10.58 -5.80 4.25
N GLY A 59 -11.31 -5.05 3.45
CA GLY A 59 -11.82 -3.74 3.86
C GLY A 59 -12.90 -3.88 4.94
N VAL A 60 -12.89 -2.96 5.92
CA VAL A 60 -13.85 -2.98 7.04
C VAL A 60 -15.09 -2.16 6.71
N ALA A 61 -14.93 -0.89 6.39
CA ALA A 61 -16.05 0.01 6.10
C ALA A 61 -16.50 -0.01 4.63
N LYS A 62 -15.66 -0.42 3.72
CA LYS A 62 -15.94 -0.59 2.28
C LYS A 62 -16.63 0.62 1.63
N VAL A 63 -16.13 1.82 1.89
CA VAL A 63 -16.67 3.07 1.32
C VAL A 63 -15.82 3.60 0.16
N LEU A 64 -14.50 3.35 0.18
CA LEU A 64 -13.56 3.85 -0.82
C LEU A 64 -13.49 2.88 -2.02
N PRO A 65 -13.76 3.34 -3.25
CA PRO A 65 -13.57 2.51 -4.43
C PRO A 65 -12.12 2.03 -4.58
N PHE A 66 -11.94 0.77 -4.99
CA PHE A 66 -10.60 0.20 -5.14
C PHE A 66 -9.76 0.95 -6.20
N THR A 67 -10.39 1.51 -7.23
CA THR A 67 -9.73 2.35 -8.22
C THR A 67 -9.17 3.66 -7.64
N VAL A 68 -9.88 4.26 -6.69
CA VAL A 68 -9.40 5.44 -5.95
C VAL A 68 -8.25 5.07 -5.02
N HIS A 69 -8.34 3.93 -4.34
CA HIS A 69 -7.25 3.35 -3.54
C HIS A 69 -5.97 3.21 -4.40
N SER A 70 -6.08 2.75 -5.64
CA SER A 70 -4.91 2.59 -6.52
C SER A 70 -4.13 3.88 -6.73
N ALA A 71 -4.80 5.02 -6.82
CA ALA A 71 -4.12 6.32 -6.90
C ALA A 71 -3.33 6.62 -5.62
N GLY A 72 -3.87 6.24 -4.46
CA GLY A 72 -3.17 6.34 -3.18
C GLY A 72 -1.93 5.47 -3.11
N ASP A 73 -1.96 4.26 -3.67
CA ASP A 73 -0.79 3.37 -3.71
C ASP A 73 0.37 3.97 -4.51
N TYR A 74 0.08 4.52 -5.68
CA TYR A 74 1.11 5.19 -6.49
C TYR A 74 1.68 6.41 -5.77
N LEU A 75 0.84 7.19 -5.10
CA LEU A 75 1.28 8.32 -4.29
C LEU A 75 2.13 7.87 -3.11
N ALA A 76 1.72 6.83 -2.37
CA ALA A 76 2.49 6.27 -1.25
C ALA A 76 3.85 5.75 -1.72
N ALA A 77 3.89 5.03 -2.85
CA ALA A 77 5.14 4.55 -3.44
C ALA A 77 6.09 5.71 -3.76
N ALA A 78 5.59 6.76 -4.41
CA ALA A 78 6.40 7.94 -4.73
C ALA A 78 6.91 8.64 -3.47
N LEU A 79 6.07 8.85 -2.47
CA LEU A 79 6.44 9.47 -1.20
C LEU A 79 7.52 8.67 -0.46
N LEU A 80 7.40 7.35 -0.41
CA LEU A 80 8.38 6.48 0.25
C LEU A 80 9.76 6.57 -0.42
N VAL A 81 9.81 6.59 -1.75
CA VAL A 81 11.08 6.66 -2.49
C VAL A 81 11.72 8.05 -2.39
N VAL A 82 10.92 9.10 -2.46
CA VAL A 82 11.39 10.49 -2.58
C VAL A 82 11.65 11.15 -1.23
N SER A 83 10.87 10.82 -0.19
CA SER A 83 10.93 11.50 1.11
C SER A 83 12.31 11.52 1.77
N PRO A 84 13.15 10.44 1.71
CA PRO A 84 14.47 10.49 2.31
C PRO A 84 15.35 11.61 1.75
N PHE A 85 15.19 11.91 0.48
CA PHE A 85 15.98 12.93 -0.23
C PHE A 85 15.40 14.33 -0.03
N VAL A 86 14.09 14.48 -0.20
CA VAL A 86 13.41 15.78 -0.04
C VAL A 86 13.48 16.28 1.40
N LEU A 87 13.31 15.40 2.37
CA LEU A 87 13.39 15.74 3.80
C LEU A 87 14.81 15.69 4.36
N GLY A 88 15.79 15.24 3.57
CA GLY A 88 17.20 15.31 3.89
C GLY A 88 17.70 14.31 4.93
N PHE A 89 16.99 13.20 5.17
CA PHE A 89 17.44 12.19 6.13
C PHE A 89 18.17 10.99 5.49
N HIS A 90 18.39 10.99 4.18
CA HIS A 90 18.99 9.86 3.47
C HIS A 90 20.41 9.51 3.95
N ASN A 91 21.18 10.48 4.43
CA ASN A 91 22.55 10.28 4.94
C ASN A 91 22.60 10.01 6.45
N THR A 92 21.55 10.37 7.20
CA THR A 92 21.50 10.24 8.66
C THR A 92 20.68 9.05 9.11
N ALA A 93 19.69 8.63 8.32
CA ALA A 93 18.85 7.48 8.58
C ALA A 93 18.94 6.49 7.40
N THR A 94 20.12 5.95 7.15
CA THR A 94 20.42 5.11 5.98
C THR A 94 19.61 3.81 5.96
N GLY A 95 19.40 3.19 7.14
CA GLY A 95 18.59 1.97 7.24
C GLY A 95 17.13 2.20 6.88
N LEU A 96 16.51 3.25 7.43
CA LEU A 96 15.13 3.62 7.08
C LEU A 96 15.01 4.09 5.64
N THR A 97 16.00 4.80 5.12
CA THR A 97 16.03 5.19 3.70
C THR A 97 15.98 3.97 2.79
N ALA A 98 16.84 2.98 3.02
CA ALA A 98 16.84 1.74 2.25
C ALA A 98 15.50 1.00 2.37
N PHE A 99 14.95 0.91 3.57
CA PHE A 99 13.67 0.27 3.83
C PHE A 99 12.52 0.97 3.10
N TYR A 100 12.46 2.30 3.12
CA TYR A 100 11.41 3.06 2.44
C TYR A 100 11.51 2.95 0.92
N ILE A 101 12.71 2.95 0.36
CA ILE A 101 12.90 2.74 -1.09
C ILE A 101 12.41 1.34 -1.48
N VAL A 102 12.81 0.31 -0.74
CA VAL A 102 12.36 -1.07 -1.00
C VAL A 102 10.84 -1.20 -0.85
N ALA A 103 10.28 -0.64 0.22
CA ALA A 103 8.84 -0.66 0.44
C ALA A 103 8.08 0.10 -0.68
N GLY A 104 8.57 1.25 -1.10
CA GLY A 104 7.97 2.03 -2.19
C GLY A 104 8.01 1.29 -3.52
N VAL A 105 9.13 0.67 -3.86
CA VAL A 105 9.26 -0.16 -5.06
C VAL A 105 8.34 -1.38 -4.99
N ALA A 106 8.22 -2.02 -3.82
CA ALA A 106 7.31 -3.15 -3.61
C ALA A 106 5.83 -2.74 -3.79
N VAL A 107 5.42 -1.61 -3.21
CA VAL A 107 4.06 -1.06 -3.38
C VAL A 107 3.79 -0.77 -4.86
N LEU A 108 4.75 -0.15 -5.56
CA LEU A 108 4.62 0.13 -6.99
C LEU A 108 4.46 -1.17 -7.79
N ALA A 109 5.29 -2.17 -7.55
CA ALA A 109 5.23 -3.46 -8.24
C ALA A 109 3.88 -4.16 -8.01
N VAL A 110 3.42 -4.24 -6.76
CA VAL A 110 2.12 -4.81 -6.40
C VAL A 110 0.99 -4.06 -7.11
N SER A 111 1.04 -2.73 -7.12
CA SER A 111 0.01 -1.89 -7.78
C SER A 111 -0.03 -2.11 -9.29
N LEU A 112 1.12 -2.29 -9.93
CA LEU A 112 1.20 -2.53 -11.39
C LEU A 112 0.62 -3.87 -11.81
N ILE A 113 0.62 -4.88 -10.95
CA ILE A 113 0.14 -6.24 -11.25
C ILE A 113 -1.22 -6.57 -10.63
N THR A 114 -1.81 -5.67 -9.86
CA THR A 114 -3.08 -5.90 -9.18
C THR A 114 -4.28 -5.73 -10.12
N ASN A 115 -5.27 -6.60 -9.96
CA ASN A 115 -6.55 -6.44 -10.63
C ASN A 115 -7.46 -5.49 -9.82
N TYR A 116 -7.47 -4.21 -10.17
CA TYR A 116 -8.28 -3.18 -9.53
C TYR A 116 -9.75 -3.18 -9.97
N GLN A 117 -10.15 -4.07 -10.86
CA GLN A 117 -11.56 -4.21 -11.30
C GLN A 117 -12.39 -5.07 -10.34
N TYR A 118 -11.86 -5.37 -9.17
CA TYR A 118 -12.59 -6.07 -8.12
C TYR A 118 -13.87 -5.33 -7.79
N ASN A 119 -14.99 -6.10 -7.73
CA ASN A 119 -16.28 -5.64 -7.26
C ASN A 119 -16.90 -6.76 -6.44
N ASP A 120 -17.18 -6.48 -5.19
CA ASP A 120 -17.80 -7.40 -4.22
C ASP A 120 -19.04 -8.13 -4.79
N LYS A 121 -19.85 -7.38 -5.58
CA LYS A 121 -21.06 -7.93 -6.22
C LYS A 121 -20.76 -8.84 -7.42
N ARG A 122 -19.58 -8.70 -8.02
CA ARG A 122 -19.20 -9.47 -9.22
C ARG A 122 -18.53 -10.80 -8.90
N GLU A 123 -17.80 -10.89 -7.80
CA GLU A 123 -17.16 -12.14 -7.41
C GLU A 123 -18.16 -13.19 -6.91
N TRP A 124 -19.33 -12.74 -6.44
CA TRP A 124 -20.36 -13.61 -5.90
C TRP A 124 -21.54 -13.84 -6.84
N SER A 125 -21.43 -13.59 -8.13
CA SER A 125 -22.54 -13.87 -9.07
C SER A 125 -22.55 -15.35 -9.47
N PRO A 126 -23.58 -16.11 -9.08
CA PRO A 126 -23.70 -17.53 -9.43
C PRO A 126 -23.70 -17.79 -10.95
N SER A 127 -24.09 -16.78 -11.75
CA SER A 127 -24.13 -16.88 -13.21
C SER A 127 -22.76 -16.99 -13.86
N ARG A 128 -21.67 -16.66 -13.14
CA ARG A 128 -20.32 -16.81 -13.67
C ARG A 128 -19.71 -18.20 -13.43
N ALA A 129 -20.20 -18.91 -12.46
CA ALA A 129 -19.80 -20.28 -12.22
C ALA A 129 -20.27 -21.22 -13.34
N VAL A 130 -21.28 -20.81 -14.12
CA VAL A 130 -21.88 -21.60 -15.21
C VAL A 130 -21.23 -21.33 -16.56
N THR A 131 -20.53 -20.21 -16.73
CA THR A 131 -19.92 -19.79 -18.02
C THR A 131 -18.38 -19.84 -18.00
N ALA A 132 -17.79 -20.25 -16.92
CA ALA A 132 -16.34 -20.36 -16.80
C ALA A 132 -15.84 -21.74 -17.27
#